data_2bbc09d057adfac84fde1104065b84b4
#
_entry.id   2bbc09d057adfac84fde1104065b84b4
#
_cell.length_a   1.000
_cell.length_b   1.000
_cell.length_c   1.000
_cell.angle_alpha   90.00
_cell.angle_beta   90.00
_cell.angle_gamma   90.00
#
_symmetry.space_group_name_H-M   'P 1'
#
loop_
_entity.id
_entity.type
_entity.pdbx_description
1 polymer ?
#
loop_
_entity_poly.entity_id
_entity_poly.type
_entity_poly.pdbx_seq_one_letter_code
_entity_poly.pdbx_strand_id
1 'polypeptide(L)'
;MNYLQNLWNALDFGSIRDTLLRVAAVLICLILHETCHGIAAFFLGDPTAKRNHRLSLNPLRHIDWVGLAAMVLTGVGWAKPVPVNPNYFKHPKQGMAITALAGPLSNLLLALWLLLGARLMYTRALSTGELNETLFSFFLNTALLSIGLGIFNLIPIPPLDGSKVLAVLLPDRQYQWLMRYERFGMLIIMALVCFGALSNVLDTAIGWVFQLFCRIVGFY
;
A
#
# COMPACT_ATOMS: atom_id res chain seq x y z
N MET A 1 6.67 -8.86 19.51
CA MET A 1 5.84 -9.69 18.61
C MET A 1 5.97 -9.08 17.24
N ASN A 2 6.51 -9.83 16.29
CA ASN A 2 6.81 -9.30 14.94
C ASN A 2 5.53 -9.19 14.12
N TYR A 3 5.05 -7.97 13.86
CA TYR A 3 3.85 -7.71 13.05
C TYR A 3 3.94 -8.34 11.66
N LEU A 4 5.14 -8.32 11.02
CA LEU A 4 5.38 -8.98 9.74
C LEU A 4 5.28 -10.51 9.85
N GLN A 5 5.74 -11.09 10.94
CA GLN A 5 5.64 -12.53 11.19
C GLN A 5 4.19 -12.96 11.44
N ASN A 6 3.41 -12.11 12.11
CA ASN A 6 1.97 -12.33 12.28
C ASN A 6 1.19 -12.14 10.96
N LEU A 7 1.57 -11.16 10.13
CA LEU A 7 1.07 -11.02 8.76
C LEU A 7 1.42 -12.26 7.91
N TRP A 8 2.62 -12.81 8.06
CA TRP A 8 3.06 -14.00 7.36
C TRP A 8 2.36 -15.27 7.83
N ASN A 9 2.23 -15.46 9.15
CA ASN A 9 1.44 -16.55 9.74
C ASN A 9 -0.06 -16.40 9.45
N ALA A 10 -0.51 -15.16 9.23
CA ALA A 10 -1.84 -14.89 8.72
C ALA A 10 -2.03 -15.33 7.26
N LEU A 11 -0.98 -15.70 6.53
CA LEU A 11 -1.03 -16.37 5.21
C LEU A 11 -1.20 -17.90 5.33
N ASP A 12 -1.37 -18.44 6.54
CA ASP A 12 -1.72 -19.84 6.70
C ASP A 12 -3.10 -20.11 6.07
N PHE A 13 -3.13 -20.94 5.03
CA PHE A 13 -4.29 -21.22 4.19
C PHE A 13 -5.30 -22.16 4.89
N GLY A 14 -5.56 -21.92 6.18
CA GLY A 14 -6.39 -22.77 7.00
C GLY A 14 -7.82 -22.94 6.50
N SER A 15 -8.36 -21.93 5.78
CA SER A 15 -9.71 -22.01 5.19
C SER A 15 -9.75 -21.24 3.87
N ILE A 16 -10.47 -21.79 2.87
CA ILE A 16 -10.73 -21.13 1.57
C ILE A 16 -11.35 -19.75 1.80
N ARG A 17 -12.23 -19.62 2.78
CA ARG A 17 -12.88 -18.37 3.16
C ARG A 17 -11.86 -17.32 3.60
N ASP A 18 -10.93 -17.67 4.46
CA ASP A 18 -9.92 -16.75 4.99
C ASP A 18 -8.96 -16.32 3.89
N THR A 19 -8.61 -17.23 3.00
CA THR A 19 -7.82 -16.93 1.79
C THR A 19 -8.53 -15.92 0.89
N LEU A 20 -9.83 -16.11 0.62
CA LEU A 20 -10.62 -15.18 -0.19
C LEU A 20 -10.71 -13.79 0.45
N LEU A 21 -10.92 -13.72 1.78
CA LEU A 21 -10.94 -12.44 2.51
C LEU A 21 -9.60 -11.72 2.44
N ARG A 22 -8.49 -12.44 2.54
CA ARG A 22 -7.14 -11.87 2.40
C ARG A 22 -6.87 -11.34 1.00
N VAL A 23 -7.22 -12.12 -0.02
CA VAL A 23 -7.10 -11.67 -1.43
C VAL A 23 -7.94 -10.42 -1.65
N ALA A 24 -9.17 -10.37 -1.12
CA ALA A 24 -10.02 -9.19 -1.18
C ALA A 24 -9.37 -7.97 -0.50
N ALA A 25 -8.79 -8.15 0.70
CA ALA A 25 -8.10 -7.10 1.43
C ALA A 25 -6.91 -6.53 0.64
N VAL A 26 -6.06 -7.41 0.08
CA VAL A 26 -4.91 -7.02 -0.75
C VAL A 26 -5.38 -6.25 -1.98
N LEU A 27 -6.39 -6.76 -2.68
CA LEU A 27 -6.93 -6.10 -3.87
C LEU A 27 -7.51 -4.72 -3.56
N ILE A 28 -8.26 -4.57 -2.47
CA ILE A 28 -8.80 -3.28 -2.03
C ILE A 28 -7.67 -2.28 -1.80
N CYS A 29 -6.63 -2.67 -1.05
CA CYS A 29 -5.50 -1.80 -0.73
C CYS A 29 -4.72 -1.40 -2.00
N LEU A 30 -4.40 -2.35 -2.89
CA LEU A 30 -3.64 -2.09 -4.10
C LEU A 30 -4.41 -1.27 -5.13
N ILE A 31 -5.70 -1.59 -5.35
CA ILE A 31 -6.53 -0.87 -6.33
C ILE A 31 -6.68 0.59 -5.92
N LEU A 32 -6.94 0.85 -4.64
CA LEU A 32 -7.05 2.21 -4.13
C LEU A 32 -5.73 2.96 -4.28
N HIS A 33 -4.63 2.35 -3.87
CA HIS A 33 -3.28 2.89 -4.00
C HIS A 33 -2.96 3.32 -5.44
N GLU A 34 -3.07 2.40 -6.39
CA GLU A 34 -2.78 2.63 -7.80
C GLU A 34 -3.75 3.66 -8.43
N THR A 35 -5.02 3.57 -8.09
CA THR A 35 -6.03 4.52 -8.61
C THR A 35 -5.75 5.93 -8.12
N CYS A 36 -5.32 6.10 -6.86
CA CYS A 36 -4.98 7.41 -6.30
C CYS A 36 -3.74 8.03 -6.95
N HIS A 37 -2.72 7.25 -7.32
CA HIS A 37 -1.63 7.72 -8.16
C HIS A 37 -2.15 8.30 -9.48
N GLY A 38 -3.00 7.54 -10.18
CA GLY A 38 -3.58 7.97 -11.44
C GLY A 38 -4.46 9.21 -11.32
N ILE A 39 -5.25 9.33 -10.25
CA ILE A 39 -6.09 10.49 -9.96
C ILE A 39 -5.22 11.72 -9.70
N ALA A 40 -4.18 11.60 -8.87
CA ALA A 40 -3.27 12.70 -8.59
C ALA A 40 -2.55 13.17 -9.85
N ALA A 41 -2.03 12.24 -10.67
CA ALA A 41 -1.42 12.55 -11.95
C ALA A 41 -2.38 13.30 -12.89
N PHE A 42 -3.64 12.84 -12.96
CA PHE A 42 -4.68 13.48 -13.78
C PHE A 42 -4.95 14.92 -13.35
N PHE A 43 -5.09 15.19 -12.06
CA PHE A 43 -5.27 16.54 -11.54
C PHE A 43 -4.06 17.45 -11.75
N LEU A 44 -2.86 16.87 -11.85
CA LEU A 44 -1.63 17.60 -12.18
C LEU A 44 -1.42 17.80 -13.68
N GLY A 45 -2.37 17.34 -14.52
CA GLY A 45 -2.38 17.55 -15.96
C GLY A 45 -1.94 16.35 -16.81
N ASP A 46 -1.65 15.20 -16.22
CA ASP A 46 -1.30 13.99 -16.96
C ASP A 46 -2.54 13.11 -17.26
N PRO A 47 -3.02 13.07 -18.51
CA PRO A 47 -4.17 12.26 -18.91
C PRO A 47 -3.82 10.79 -19.16
N THR A 48 -2.57 10.37 -18.99
CA THR A 48 -2.07 9.04 -19.41
C THR A 48 -2.86 7.91 -18.76
N ALA A 49 -3.02 7.95 -17.44
CA ALA A 49 -3.78 6.95 -16.70
C ALA A 49 -5.25 6.86 -17.17
N LYS A 50 -5.88 8.00 -17.42
CA LYS A 50 -7.27 8.08 -17.92
C LYS A 50 -7.39 7.50 -19.32
N ARG A 51 -6.51 7.87 -20.24
CA ARG A 51 -6.49 7.38 -21.63
C ARG A 51 -6.28 5.85 -21.71
N ASN A 52 -5.50 5.31 -20.78
CA ASN A 52 -5.25 3.87 -20.68
C ASN A 52 -6.34 3.13 -19.85
N HIS A 53 -7.45 3.79 -19.52
CA HIS A 53 -8.54 3.23 -18.71
C HIS A 53 -8.08 2.65 -17.37
N ARG A 54 -7.01 3.24 -16.77
CA ARG A 54 -6.42 2.78 -15.52
C ARG A 54 -7.02 3.48 -14.28
N LEU A 55 -7.80 4.54 -14.45
CA LEU A 55 -8.62 5.14 -13.38
C LEU A 55 -9.89 4.31 -13.21
N SER A 56 -9.77 3.17 -12.57
CA SER A 56 -10.85 2.19 -12.44
C SER A 56 -10.67 1.36 -11.18
N LEU A 57 -11.77 1.09 -10.48
CA LEU A 57 -11.80 0.16 -9.35
C LEU A 57 -11.92 -1.31 -9.77
N ASN A 58 -11.90 -1.62 -11.08
CA ASN A 58 -11.94 -2.99 -11.56
C ASN A 58 -10.59 -3.69 -11.29
N PRO A 59 -10.55 -4.74 -10.44
CA PRO A 59 -9.32 -5.47 -10.10
C PRO A 59 -8.54 -5.97 -11.30
N LEU A 60 -9.24 -6.47 -12.32
CA LEU A 60 -8.61 -7.06 -13.51
C LEU A 60 -7.73 -6.08 -14.29
N ARG A 61 -7.95 -4.77 -14.12
CA ARG A 61 -7.12 -3.74 -14.75
C ARG A 61 -5.81 -3.50 -14.01
N HIS A 62 -5.71 -3.93 -12.74
CA HIS A 62 -4.55 -3.70 -11.87
C HIS A 62 -3.74 -4.98 -11.61
N ILE A 63 -4.25 -6.15 -12.03
CA ILE A 63 -3.53 -7.42 -11.88
C ILE A 63 -2.40 -7.49 -12.90
N ASP A 64 -1.20 -7.79 -12.41
CA ASP A 64 -0.08 -8.32 -13.17
C ASP A 64 -0.02 -9.83 -12.93
N TRP A 65 -0.18 -10.63 -13.99
CA TRP A 65 -0.24 -12.08 -13.87
C TRP A 65 1.08 -12.69 -13.39
N VAL A 66 2.22 -12.07 -13.73
CA VAL A 66 3.54 -12.50 -13.26
C VAL A 66 3.72 -12.12 -11.80
N GLY A 67 3.33 -10.90 -11.42
CA GLY A 67 3.34 -10.46 -10.03
C GLY A 67 2.41 -11.30 -9.13
N LEU A 68 1.23 -11.70 -9.65
CA LEU A 68 0.32 -12.59 -8.95
C LEU A 68 0.91 -14.01 -8.78
N ALA A 69 1.52 -14.56 -9.82
CA ALA A 69 2.19 -15.85 -9.74
C ALA A 69 3.37 -15.83 -8.77
N ALA A 70 4.18 -14.76 -8.78
CA ALA A 70 5.26 -14.55 -7.83
C ALA A 70 4.74 -14.49 -6.39
N MET A 71 3.63 -13.79 -6.14
CA MET A 71 3.00 -13.70 -4.82
C MET A 71 2.57 -15.08 -4.31
N VAL A 72 2.02 -15.93 -5.17
CA VAL A 72 1.61 -17.30 -4.79
C VAL A 72 2.82 -18.19 -4.48
N LEU A 73 3.92 -18.05 -5.23
CA LEU A 73 5.09 -18.92 -5.10
C LEU A 73 6.05 -18.48 -3.99
N THR A 74 6.21 -17.18 -3.79
CA THR A 74 7.24 -16.61 -2.90
C THR A 74 6.68 -15.76 -1.77
N GLY A 75 5.36 -15.49 -1.78
CA GLY A 75 4.71 -14.56 -0.85
C GLY A 75 4.97 -13.08 -1.18
N VAL A 76 5.80 -12.77 -2.18
CA VAL A 76 6.10 -11.42 -2.64
C VAL A 76 5.61 -11.25 -4.07
N GLY A 77 4.76 -10.25 -4.29
CA GLY A 77 4.21 -9.97 -5.62
C GLY A 77 4.06 -8.47 -5.85
N TRP A 78 3.66 -8.13 -7.05
CA TRP A 78 3.40 -6.73 -7.43
C TRP A 78 2.14 -6.61 -8.28
N ALA A 79 1.56 -5.42 -8.24
CA ALA A 79 0.46 -5.05 -9.12
C ALA A 79 1.00 -4.44 -10.41
N LYS A 80 0.17 -4.37 -11.43
CA LYS A 80 0.47 -3.64 -12.65
C LYS A 80 0.39 -2.14 -12.37
N PRO A 81 1.51 -1.39 -12.42
CA PRO A 81 1.52 0.02 -12.04
C PRO A 81 0.68 0.89 -12.98
N VAL A 82 0.13 1.97 -12.44
CA VAL A 82 -0.57 2.98 -13.24
C VAL A 82 0.47 3.81 -14.01
N PRO A 83 0.34 3.94 -15.34
CA PRO A 83 1.29 4.70 -16.14
C PRO A 83 1.15 6.20 -15.86
N VAL A 84 2.29 6.84 -15.57
CA VAL A 84 2.41 8.28 -15.34
C VAL A 84 3.47 8.83 -16.29
N ASN A 85 3.17 9.94 -16.96
CA ASN A 85 4.10 10.62 -17.86
C ASN A 85 4.50 11.98 -17.29
N PRO A 86 5.76 12.13 -16.78
CA PRO A 86 6.23 13.36 -16.16
C PRO A 86 6.21 14.58 -17.08
N ASN A 87 6.23 14.38 -18.40
CA ASN A 87 6.27 15.47 -19.38
C ASN A 87 4.99 16.32 -19.42
N TYR A 88 3.89 15.82 -18.84
CA TYR A 88 2.65 16.59 -18.72
C TYR A 88 2.65 17.52 -17.50
N PHE A 89 3.55 17.34 -16.56
CA PHE A 89 3.60 18.16 -15.35
C PHE A 89 4.31 19.50 -15.60
N LYS A 90 3.78 20.59 -15.05
CA LYS A 90 4.46 21.91 -15.08
C LYS A 90 5.85 21.86 -14.43
N HIS A 91 5.97 21.08 -13.34
CA HIS A 91 7.20 20.82 -12.60
C HIS A 91 7.36 19.30 -12.45
N PRO A 92 8.06 18.61 -13.38
CA PRO A 92 8.12 17.15 -13.46
C PRO A 92 8.48 16.46 -12.15
N LYS A 93 9.52 16.93 -11.45
CA LYS A 93 9.95 16.33 -10.17
C LYS A 93 8.87 16.45 -9.09
N GLN A 94 8.30 17.66 -8.93
CA GLN A 94 7.24 17.88 -7.92
C GLN A 94 5.98 17.11 -8.27
N GLY A 95 5.59 17.10 -9.55
CA GLY A 95 4.45 16.33 -10.02
C GLY A 95 4.60 14.84 -9.75
N MET A 96 5.78 14.28 -10.02
CA MET A 96 6.08 12.88 -9.71
C MET A 96 6.02 12.59 -8.21
N ALA A 97 6.55 13.48 -7.35
CA ALA A 97 6.51 13.27 -5.90
C ALA A 97 5.09 13.35 -5.33
N ILE A 98 4.29 14.33 -5.77
CA ILE A 98 2.87 14.45 -5.34
C ILE A 98 2.09 13.22 -5.79
N THR A 99 2.29 12.78 -7.03
CA THR A 99 1.70 11.56 -7.56
C THR A 99 2.12 10.35 -6.73
N ALA A 100 3.40 10.22 -6.42
CA ALA A 100 3.94 9.11 -5.62
C ALA A 100 3.39 9.10 -4.18
N LEU A 101 3.20 10.25 -3.56
CA LEU A 101 2.62 10.33 -2.21
C LEU A 101 1.14 9.92 -2.18
N ALA A 102 0.40 10.09 -3.27
CA ALA A 102 -1.04 9.85 -3.30
C ALA A 102 -1.41 8.40 -2.97
N GLY A 103 -0.63 7.41 -3.44
CA GLY A 103 -0.84 6.00 -3.11
C GLY A 103 -0.70 5.70 -1.61
N PRO A 104 0.48 5.91 -1.02
CA PRO A 104 0.68 5.70 0.41
C PRO A 104 -0.32 6.44 1.30
N LEU A 105 -0.60 7.70 1.00
CA LEU A 105 -1.58 8.49 1.76
C LEU A 105 -2.99 7.92 1.66
N SER A 106 -3.40 7.43 0.48
CA SER A 106 -4.71 6.78 0.31
C SER A 106 -4.84 5.53 1.17
N ASN A 107 -3.76 4.75 1.30
CA ASN A 107 -3.74 3.58 2.15
C ASN A 107 -3.82 3.93 3.64
N LEU A 108 -3.13 4.96 4.09
CA LEU A 108 -3.26 5.44 5.46
C LEU A 108 -4.68 5.94 5.77
N LEU A 109 -5.31 6.66 4.83
CA LEU A 109 -6.70 7.08 4.95
C LEU A 109 -7.67 5.90 4.95
N LEU A 110 -7.47 4.91 4.08
CA LEU A 110 -8.27 3.67 4.07
C LEU A 110 -8.20 2.96 5.43
N ALA A 111 -7.00 2.82 5.97
CA ALA A 111 -6.80 2.20 7.28
C ALA A 111 -7.56 2.92 8.39
N LEU A 112 -7.53 4.24 8.40
CA LEU A 112 -8.27 5.05 9.36
C LEU A 112 -9.79 4.84 9.25
N TRP A 113 -10.34 4.80 8.01
CA TRP A 113 -11.75 4.52 7.77
C TRP A 113 -12.14 3.11 8.20
N LEU A 114 -11.31 2.10 7.94
CA LEU A 114 -11.57 0.73 8.36
C LEU A 114 -11.56 0.59 9.88
N LEU A 115 -10.61 1.23 10.57
CA LEU A 115 -10.55 1.25 12.02
C LEU A 115 -11.76 1.97 12.64
N LEU A 116 -12.21 3.07 12.03
CA LEU A 116 -13.44 3.74 12.46
C LEU A 116 -14.65 2.81 12.29
N GLY A 117 -14.77 2.10 11.17
CA GLY A 117 -15.80 1.10 10.95
C GLY A 117 -15.76 -0.03 11.99
N ALA A 118 -14.58 -0.57 12.28
CA ALA A 118 -14.37 -1.58 13.32
C ALA A 118 -14.79 -1.05 14.71
N ARG A 119 -14.45 0.21 15.04
CA ARG A 119 -14.84 0.85 16.30
C ARG A 119 -16.35 0.98 16.42
N LEU A 120 -17.06 1.39 15.36
CA LEU A 120 -18.51 1.48 15.33
C LEU A 120 -19.17 0.11 15.50
N MET A 121 -18.63 -0.94 14.88
CA MET A 121 -19.10 -2.31 15.08
C MET A 121 -18.93 -2.77 16.54
N TYR A 122 -17.78 -2.49 17.12
CA TYR A 122 -17.47 -2.83 18.51
C TYR A 122 -18.40 -2.10 19.50
N THR A 123 -18.62 -0.79 19.34
CA THR A 123 -19.53 -0.03 20.18
C THR A 123 -20.98 -0.53 20.09
N ARG A 124 -21.43 -0.88 18.87
CA ARG A 124 -22.75 -1.48 18.68
C ARG A 124 -22.85 -2.83 19.38
N ALA A 125 -21.83 -3.67 19.27
CA ALA A 125 -21.80 -4.98 19.93
C ALA A 125 -21.88 -4.89 21.45
N LEU A 126 -21.32 -3.86 22.08
CA LEU A 126 -21.45 -3.61 23.51
C LEU A 126 -22.92 -3.36 23.94
N SER A 127 -23.75 -2.81 23.06
CA SER A 127 -25.17 -2.55 23.35
C SER A 127 -26.10 -3.69 22.94
N THR A 128 -25.77 -4.44 21.90
CA THR A 128 -26.62 -5.51 21.35
C THR A 128 -26.21 -6.91 21.79
N GLY A 129 -24.98 -7.08 22.30
CA GLY A 129 -24.39 -8.40 22.58
C GLY A 129 -23.96 -9.18 21.34
N GLU A 130 -24.10 -8.62 20.12
CA GLU A 130 -23.82 -9.31 18.86
C GLU A 130 -22.67 -8.65 18.10
N LEU A 131 -21.56 -9.36 17.90
CA LEU A 131 -20.44 -8.93 17.08
C LEU A 131 -20.28 -9.91 15.90
N ASN A 132 -20.27 -9.37 14.68
CA ASN A 132 -19.82 -10.14 13.52
C ASN A 132 -18.29 -10.21 13.53
N GLU A 133 -17.72 -11.23 14.17
CA GLU A 133 -16.29 -11.42 14.36
C GLU A 133 -15.53 -11.48 13.03
N THR A 134 -16.11 -12.08 12.00
CA THR A 134 -15.49 -12.16 10.68
C THR A 134 -15.31 -10.80 10.05
N LEU A 135 -16.37 -9.99 10.05
CA LEU A 135 -16.30 -8.66 9.45
C LEU A 135 -15.41 -7.73 10.28
N PHE A 136 -15.47 -7.83 11.60
CA PHE A 136 -14.60 -7.08 12.51
C PHE A 136 -13.12 -7.41 12.28
N SER A 137 -12.76 -8.70 12.23
CA SER A 137 -11.41 -9.16 11.95
C SER A 137 -10.95 -8.77 10.55
N PHE A 138 -11.84 -8.83 9.54
CA PHE A 138 -11.54 -8.34 8.18
C PHE A 138 -11.17 -6.87 8.16
N PHE A 139 -11.91 -6.01 8.89
CA PHE A 139 -11.61 -4.58 8.97
C PHE A 139 -10.26 -4.31 9.63
N LEU A 140 -9.96 -4.98 10.77
CA LEU A 140 -8.70 -4.81 11.48
C LEU A 140 -7.50 -5.29 10.63
N ASN A 141 -7.61 -6.48 10.04
CA ASN A 141 -6.54 -7.04 9.23
C ASN A 141 -6.29 -6.23 7.95
N THR A 142 -7.38 -5.76 7.30
CA THR A 142 -7.25 -4.89 6.11
C THR A 142 -6.65 -3.54 6.47
N ALA A 143 -7.00 -2.96 7.62
CA ALA A 143 -6.40 -1.73 8.10
C ALA A 143 -4.89 -1.89 8.35
N LEU A 144 -4.49 -2.98 9.03
CA LEU A 144 -3.08 -3.27 9.30
C LEU A 144 -2.29 -3.48 8.00
N LEU A 145 -2.85 -4.24 7.05
CA LEU A 145 -2.28 -4.45 5.72
C LEU A 145 -2.12 -3.12 4.95
N SER A 146 -3.15 -2.27 5.01
CA SER A 146 -3.15 -0.97 4.34
C SER A 146 -2.09 -0.03 4.92
N ILE A 147 -1.92 0.01 6.25
CA ILE A 147 -0.83 0.75 6.90
C ILE A 147 0.52 0.20 6.44
N GLY A 148 0.68 -1.12 6.45
CA GLY A 148 1.91 -1.78 6.01
C GLY A 148 2.29 -1.42 4.57
N LEU A 149 1.33 -1.48 3.64
CA LEU A 149 1.55 -1.13 2.24
C LEU A 149 1.91 0.36 2.09
N GLY A 150 1.21 1.25 2.82
CA GLY A 150 1.51 2.68 2.81
C GLY A 150 2.92 2.99 3.31
N ILE A 151 3.31 2.44 4.48
CA ILE A 151 4.64 2.66 5.08
C ILE A 151 5.73 2.04 4.22
N PHE A 152 5.52 0.82 3.71
CA PHE A 152 6.48 0.15 2.84
C PHE A 152 6.77 0.98 1.59
N ASN A 153 5.74 1.53 0.95
CA ASN A 153 5.93 2.37 -0.23
C ASN A 153 6.54 3.75 0.07
N LEU A 154 6.54 4.21 1.32
CA LEU A 154 7.25 5.43 1.73
C LEU A 154 8.75 5.23 1.96
N ILE A 155 9.27 4.00 1.92
CA ILE A 155 10.71 3.75 2.00
C ILE A 155 11.40 4.42 0.80
N PRO A 156 12.49 5.21 1.02
CA PRO A 156 13.14 5.97 -0.02
C PRO A 156 14.11 5.12 -0.88
N ILE A 157 13.69 3.94 -1.27
CA ILE A 157 14.45 2.99 -2.11
C ILE A 157 13.66 2.73 -3.39
N PRO A 158 14.24 3.00 -4.60
CA PRO A 158 13.59 2.62 -5.84
C PRO A 158 13.29 1.11 -5.91
N PRO A 159 12.18 0.67 -6.51
CA PRO A 159 11.19 1.45 -7.26
C PRO A 159 10.03 1.99 -6.41
N LEU A 160 10.12 1.97 -5.07
CA LEU A 160 9.06 2.41 -4.17
C LEU A 160 8.78 3.92 -4.30
N ASP A 161 7.58 4.33 -3.96
CA ASP A 161 7.11 5.71 -4.11
C ASP A 161 7.92 6.73 -3.30
N GLY A 162 8.36 6.33 -2.10
CA GLY A 162 9.21 7.16 -1.26
C GLY A 162 10.51 7.61 -1.93
N SER A 163 11.03 6.84 -2.89
CA SER A 163 12.20 7.24 -3.68
C SER A 163 11.91 8.44 -4.58
N LYS A 164 10.71 8.53 -5.15
CA LYS A 164 10.28 9.66 -5.99
C LYS A 164 10.05 10.91 -5.15
N VAL A 165 9.58 10.74 -3.91
CA VAL A 165 9.45 11.83 -2.93
C VAL A 165 10.82 12.36 -2.54
N LEU A 166 11.76 11.49 -2.18
CA LEU A 166 13.15 11.88 -1.88
C LEU A 166 13.81 12.57 -3.08
N ALA A 167 13.51 12.11 -4.28
CA ALA A 167 14.08 12.62 -5.53
C ALA A 167 13.85 14.12 -5.77
N VAL A 168 12.79 14.72 -5.20
CA VAL A 168 12.54 16.18 -5.28
C VAL A 168 13.63 16.97 -4.58
N LEU A 169 14.16 16.44 -3.48
CA LEU A 169 15.20 17.09 -2.68
C LEU A 169 16.60 16.96 -3.30
N LEU A 170 16.74 16.08 -4.30
CA LEU A 170 18.04 15.81 -4.92
C LEU A 170 18.33 16.78 -6.07
N PRO A 171 19.60 17.21 -6.25
CA PRO A 171 20.06 17.87 -7.47
C PRO A 171 19.79 17.01 -8.71
N ASP A 172 19.67 17.63 -9.90
CA ASP A 172 19.28 16.93 -11.13
C ASP A 172 20.20 15.76 -11.50
N ARG A 173 21.48 15.88 -11.24
CA ARG A 173 22.47 14.83 -11.51
C ARG A 173 22.20 13.58 -10.65
N GLN A 174 21.89 13.77 -9.36
CA GLN A 174 21.60 12.67 -8.43
C GLN A 174 20.22 12.07 -8.71
N TYR A 175 19.24 12.90 -9.09
CA TYR A 175 17.92 12.44 -9.54
C TYR A 175 18.03 11.49 -10.73
N GLN A 176 18.78 11.89 -11.79
CA GLN A 176 18.97 11.04 -12.97
C GLN A 176 19.69 9.73 -12.63
N TRP A 177 20.65 9.79 -11.72
CA TRP A 177 21.35 8.60 -11.22
C TRP A 177 20.36 7.65 -10.51
N LEU A 178 19.55 8.15 -9.59
CA LEU A 178 18.54 7.38 -8.86
C LEU A 178 17.55 6.68 -9.83
N MET A 179 17.03 7.41 -10.81
CA MET A 179 16.13 6.87 -11.82
C MET A 179 16.78 5.80 -12.71
N ARG A 180 18.07 5.94 -13.01
CA ARG A 180 18.82 4.94 -13.80
C ARG A 180 18.95 3.61 -13.07
N TYR A 181 19.08 3.63 -11.76
CA TYR A 181 19.23 2.43 -10.93
C TYR A 181 17.89 1.84 -10.46
N GLU A 182 16.75 2.45 -10.78
CA GLU A 182 15.42 1.96 -10.43
C GLU A 182 15.21 0.49 -10.86
N ARG A 183 15.75 0.10 -12.02
CA ARG A 183 15.67 -1.29 -12.52
C ARG A 183 16.29 -2.35 -11.61
N PHE A 184 17.28 -1.97 -10.79
CA PHE A 184 17.93 -2.88 -9.83
C PHE A 184 17.28 -2.80 -8.44
N GLY A 185 16.44 -1.80 -8.21
CA GLY A 185 15.82 -1.54 -6.90
C GLY A 185 14.95 -2.69 -6.42
N MET A 186 14.23 -3.35 -7.33
CA MET A 186 13.42 -4.53 -6.98
C MET A 186 14.28 -5.66 -6.40
N LEU A 187 15.47 -5.91 -6.97
CA LEU A 187 16.39 -6.93 -6.44
C LEU A 187 16.93 -6.54 -5.07
N ILE A 188 17.24 -5.26 -4.88
CA ILE A 188 17.72 -4.74 -3.59
C ILE A 188 16.62 -4.90 -2.53
N ILE A 189 15.37 -4.52 -2.84
CA ILE A 189 14.24 -4.66 -1.91
C ILE A 189 13.99 -6.12 -1.59
N MET A 190 13.96 -7.01 -2.59
CA MET A 190 13.81 -8.44 -2.35
C MET A 190 14.92 -8.98 -1.42
N ALA A 191 16.17 -8.61 -1.65
CA ALA A 191 17.26 -9.00 -0.76
C ALA A 191 17.05 -8.48 0.66
N LEU A 192 16.72 -7.19 0.84
CA LEU A 192 16.49 -6.59 2.15
C LEU A 192 15.32 -7.26 2.90
N VAL A 193 14.27 -7.64 2.19
CA VAL A 193 13.11 -8.37 2.76
C VAL A 193 13.51 -9.79 3.13
N CYS A 194 14.18 -10.54 2.22
CA CYS A 194 14.61 -11.91 2.48
C CYS A 194 15.60 -12.03 3.64
N PHE A 195 16.50 -11.05 3.79
CA PHE A 195 17.44 -11.01 4.92
C PHE A 195 16.85 -10.39 6.20
N GLY A 196 15.59 -9.97 6.18
CA GLY A 196 14.91 -9.40 7.32
C GLY A 196 15.45 -8.02 7.77
N ALA A 197 16.28 -7.36 6.96
CA ALA A 197 16.93 -6.10 7.33
C ALA A 197 15.94 -4.95 7.60
N LEU A 198 14.76 -5.00 6.98
CA LEU A 198 13.71 -4.00 7.14
C LEU A 198 12.66 -4.38 8.20
N SER A 199 12.63 -5.62 8.66
CA SER A 199 11.55 -6.16 9.49
C SER A 199 11.32 -5.34 10.76
N ASN A 200 12.37 -5.11 11.57
CA ASN A 200 12.24 -4.39 12.83
C ASN A 200 11.77 -2.93 12.65
N VAL A 201 12.28 -2.26 11.62
CA VAL A 201 11.91 -0.87 11.32
C VAL A 201 10.47 -0.78 10.86
N LEU A 202 10.07 -1.68 9.95
CA LEU A 202 8.69 -1.76 9.45
C LEU A 202 7.71 -2.13 10.56
N ASP A 203 8.01 -3.17 11.35
CA ASP A 203 7.17 -3.60 12.46
C ASP A 203 6.94 -2.48 13.47
N THR A 204 8.01 -1.74 13.81
CA THR A 204 7.94 -0.61 14.74
C THR A 204 7.08 0.53 14.14
N ALA A 205 7.33 0.90 12.89
CA ALA A 205 6.60 1.99 12.23
C ALA A 205 5.12 1.65 12.03
N ILE A 206 4.81 0.43 11.56
CA ILE A 206 3.44 -0.05 11.38
C ILE A 206 2.71 -0.08 12.72
N GLY A 207 3.36 -0.63 13.76
CA GLY A 207 2.78 -0.70 15.11
C GLY A 207 2.50 0.67 15.69
N TRP A 208 3.40 1.63 15.51
CA TRP A 208 3.22 3.00 15.98
C TRP A 208 2.05 3.70 15.28
N VAL A 209 1.96 3.62 13.95
CA VAL A 209 0.86 4.21 13.17
C VAL A 209 -0.47 3.54 13.51
N PHE A 210 -0.49 2.21 13.64
CA PHE A 210 -1.68 1.48 14.02
C PHE A 210 -2.20 1.91 15.40
N GLN A 211 -1.32 2.01 16.42
CA GLN A 211 -1.68 2.48 17.74
C GLN A 211 -2.17 3.93 17.73
N LEU A 212 -1.51 4.81 16.96
CA LEU A 212 -1.93 6.19 16.78
C LEU A 212 -3.35 6.25 16.21
N PHE A 213 -3.64 5.48 15.17
CA PHE A 213 -4.97 5.45 14.55
C PHE A 213 -6.02 4.85 15.51
N CYS A 214 -5.69 3.80 16.27
CA CYS A 214 -6.57 3.27 17.29
C CYS A 214 -6.93 4.32 18.36
N ARG A 215 -5.97 5.16 18.79
CA ARG A 215 -6.25 6.28 19.70
C ARG A 215 -7.15 7.34 19.07
N ILE A 216 -6.90 7.71 17.81
CA ILE A 216 -7.72 8.70 17.07
C ILE A 216 -9.18 8.24 16.97
N VAL A 217 -9.41 6.96 16.69
CA VAL A 217 -10.78 6.42 16.56
C VAL A 217 -11.41 6.01 17.91
N GLY A 218 -10.67 6.09 19.01
CA GLY A 218 -11.20 5.86 20.37
C GLY A 218 -11.27 4.40 20.80
N PHE A 219 -10.35 3.54 20.34
CA PHE A 219 -10.22 2.17 20.89
C PHE A 219 -9.55 2.15 22.27
N TYR A 220 -8.86 3.22 22.65
CA TYR A 220 -8.18 3.41 23.95
C TYR A 220 -8.65 4.70 24.61
#